data_f32d7b6f1ab44633e8a350e6b5521c40
#
_entry.id   f32d7b6f1ab44633e8a350e6b5521c40
#
_cell.length_a   1.000
_cell.length_b   1.000
_cell.length_c   1.000
_cell.angle_alpha   90.00
_cell.angle_beta   90.00
_cell.angle_gamma   90.00
#
_symmetry.space_group_name_H-M   'P 1'
#
loop_
_entity.id
_entity.type
_entity.pdbx_description
1 polymer ?
#
loop_
_entity_poly.entity_id
_entity_poly.type
_entity_poly.pdbx_seq_one_letter_code
_entity_poly.pdbx_strand_id
1 'polypeptide(L)'
;LSAESGLTLKVEEIEDYPIAEKIQMEKEVTGTYFLKHPIQVEKEKYAYLPLRYIGRDVSDSYVEVITKKEIKTKKGEYMAFLTVNDGKNDYDVTVFPSVYKYATGFIKVGEFSVMTLKKQIRNNREQYILEKIASLKNYNEYCLNNIKIIYTIESKEVLELLQEYKVENSGVEVVLFQNNNTDKARKFHIGNEQIFVQKFLNKFPGKRIKIEYSKK
;
A
#
# COMPACT_ATOMS: atom_id res chain seq x y z
N LEU A 1 -39.60 -48.41 -28.29
CA LEU A 1 -38.33 -47.88 -28.83
C LEU A 1 -38.34 -46.38 -28.70
N SER A 2 -37.91 -45.88 -27.54
CA SER A 2 -37.74 -44.47 -27.26
C SER A 2 -36.24 -44.18 -27.28
N ALA A 3 -35.82 -43.42 -28.27
CA ALA A 3 -34.46 -42.86 -28.31
C ALA A 3 -34.41 -41.57 -27.49
N GLU A 4 -33.81 -41.62 -26.31
CA GLU A 4 -33.40 -40.42 -25.55
C GLU A 4 -32.20 -39.79 -26.23
N SER A 5 -32.43 -38.69 -26.94
CA SER A 5 -31.38 -37.82 -27.42
C SER A 5 -30.85 -36.95 -26.26
N GLY A 6 -29.85 -37.45 -25.55
CA GLY A 6 -29.16 -36.68 -24.53
C GLY A 6 -28.39 -35.51 -25.16
N LEU A 7 -28.88 -34.29 -24.99
CA LEU A 7 -28.17 -33.07 -25.25
C LEU A 7 -27.06 -32.92 -24.20
N THR A 8 -25.84 -33.27 -24.57
CA THR A 8 -24.66 -33.00 -23.75
C THR A 8 -24.23 -31.57 -24.03
N LEU A 9 -24.60 -30.66 -23.13
CA LEU A 9 -24.04 -29.31 -23.15
C LEU A 9 -22.54 -29.39 -22.80
N LYS A 10 -21.67 -29.14 -23.77
CA LYS A 10 -20.26 -28.87 -23.50
C LYS A 10 -20.18 -27.47 -22.88
N VAL A 11 -19.99 -27.40 -21.57
CA VAL A 11 -19.59 -26.16 -20.91
C VAL A 11 -18.11 -25.99 -21.16
N GLU A 12 -17.73 -25.02 -21.98
CA GLU A 12 -16.33 -24.60 -22.08
C GLU A 12 -15.97 -23.90 -20.78
N GLU A 13 -14.91 -24.35 -20.10
CA GLU A 13 -14.31 -23.64 -18.98
C GLU A 13 -13.67 -22.36 -19.54
N ILE A 14 -14.34 -21.24 -19.37
CA ILE A 14 -13.79 -19.92 -19.65
C ILE A 14 -12.94 -19.53 -18.46
N GLU A 15 -11.68 -19.16 -18.71
CA GLU A 15 -10.83 -18.57 -17.66
C GLU A 15 -11.56 -17.37 -17.04
N ASP A 16 -11.64 -17.38 -15.72
CA ASP A 16 -12.31 -16.32 -14.98
C ASP A 16 -11.46 -15.04 -14.97
N TYR A 17 -12.13 -13.86 -15.01
CA TYR A 17 -11.43 -12.58 -14.99
C TYR A 17 -10.56 -12.41 -13.74
N PRO A 18 -9.36 -11.78 -13.85
CA PRO A 18 -8.58 -11.40 -12.69
C PRO A 18 -9.40 -10.58 -11.69
N ILE A 19 -9.15 -10.78 -10.40
CA ILE A 19 -9.93 -10.13 -9.32
C ILE A 19 -9.99 -8.60 -9.48
N ALA A 20 -8.91 -7.97 -9.94
CA ALA A 20 -8.84 -6.53 -10.16
C ALA A 20 -9.82 -6.06 -11.26
N GLU A 21 -9.95 -6.83 -12.35
CA GLU A 21 -10.89 -6.54 -13.44
C GLU A 21 -12.34 -6.71 -12.98
N LYS A 22 -12.63 -7.77 -12.22
CA LYS A 22 -13.96 -7.99 -11.64
C LYS A 22 -14.39 -6.82 -10.74
N ILE A 23 -13.51 -6.34 -9.89
CA ILE A 23 -13.75 -5.21 -9.00
C ILE A 23 -14.03 -3.93 -9.81
N GLN A 24 -13.28 -3.71 -10.90
CA GLN A 24 -13.49 -2.56 -11.78
C GLN A 24 -14.84 -2.63 -12.50
N MET A 25 -15.17 -3.78 -13.09
CA MET A 25 -16.47 -4.02 -13.76
C MET A 25 -17.63 -3.85 -12.78
N GLU A 26 -17.49 -4.33 -11.55
CA GLU A 26 -18.50 -4.20 -10.51
C GLU A 26 -18.79 -2.72 -10.20
N LYS A 27 -17.75 -1.90 -10.00
CA LYS A 27 -17.89 -0.46 -9.78
C LYS A 27 -18.55 0.25 -10.96
N GLU A 28 -18.17 -0.10 -12.20
CA GLU A 28 -18.74 0.50 -13.42
C GLU A 28 -20.23 0.24 -13.55
N VAL A 29 -20.70 -0.96 -13.20
CA VAL A 29 -22.11 -1.37 -13.32
C VAL A 29 -22.94 -0.89 -12.14
N THR A 30 -22.41 -0.99 -10.92
CA THR A 30 -23.19 -0.80 -9.68
C THR A 30 -22.89 0.51 -8.96
N GLY A 31 -21.83 1.20 -9.35
CA GLY A 31 -21.33 2.42 -8.70
C GLY A 31 -20.61 2.20 -7.38
N THR A 32 -20.48 0.94 -6.91
CA THR A 32 -19.85 0.60 -5.63
C THR A 32 -19.02 -0.69 -5.71
N TYR A 33 -18.25 -0.99 -4.66
CA TYR A 33 -17.46 -2.20 -4.54
C TYR A 33 -18.15 -3.19 -3.59
N PHE A 34 -18.61 -4.33 -4.08
CA PHE A 34 -19.25 -5.38 -3.27
C PHE A 34 -18.28 -6.50 -2.88
N LEU A 35 -17.36 -6.88 -3.79
CA LEU A 35 -16.42 -7.97 -3.52
C LEU A 35 -15.34 -7.53 -2.52
N LYS A 36 -14.48 -6.63 -2.93
CA LYS A 36 -13.38 -6.12 -2.10
C LYS A 36 -12.95 -4.76 -2.60
N HIS A 37 -12.78 -3.80 -1.69
CA HIS A 37 -12.32 -2.48 -2.09
C HIS A 37 -10.89 -2.57 -2.65
N PRO A 38 -10.55 -1.89 -3.79
CA PRO A 38 -9.21 -1.93 -4.38
C PRO A 38 -8.09 -1.61 -3.39
N ILE A 39 -8.33 -0.68 -2.48
CA ILE A 39 -7.38 -0.33 -1.41
C ILE A 39 -7.03 -1.54 -0.54
N GLN A 40 -7.97 -2.44 -0.26
CA GLN A 40 -7.72 -3.64 0.55
C GLN A 40 -6.85 -4.63 -0.21
N VAL A 41 -7.10 -4.81 -1.51
CA VAL A 41 -6.30 -5.68 -2.38
C VAL A 41 -4.84 -5.21 -2.44
N GLU A 42 -4.65 -3.92 -2.69
CA GLU A 42 -3.30 -3.35 -2.74
C GLU A 42 -2.60 -3.37 -1.37
N LYS A 43 -3.32 -3.13 -0.28
CA LYS A 43 -2.75 -3.25 1.08
C LYS A 43 -2.28 -4.66 1.41
N GLU A 44 -2.95 -5.70 0.93
CA GLU A 44 -2.51 -7.09 1.11
C GLU A 44 -1.26 -7.38 0.28
N LYS A 45 -1.24 -6.95 -0.97
CA LYS A 45 -0.09 -7.10 -1.87
C LYS A 45 1.16 -6.38 -1.35
N TYR A 46 0.98 -5.22 -0.73
CA TYR A 46 2.03 -4.39 -0.16
C TYR A 46 2.00 -4.38 1.38
N ALA A 47 1.72 -5.53 2.01
CA ALA A 47 1.59 -5.64 3.47
C ALA A 47 2.84 -5.21 4.26
N TYR A 48 4.01 -5.15 3.61
CA TYR A 48 5.25 -4.66 4.20
C TYR A 48 5.32 -3.12 4.25
N LEU A 49 4.52 -2.39 3.48
CA LEU A 49 4.50 -0.93 3.54
C LEU A 49 3.84 -0.45 4.85
N PRO A 50 4.33 0.64 5.44
CA PRO A 50 3.79 1.19 6.68
C PRO A 50 2.47 1.93 6.48
N LEU A 51 1.66 1.50 5.51
CA LEU A 51 0.35 2.07 5.21
C LEU A 51 -0.67 1.73 6.29
N ARG A 52 -1.41 2.73 6.74
CA ARG A 52 -2.42 2.60 7.79
C ARG A 52 -3.76 3.15 7.31
N TYR A 53 -4.83 2.79 8.03
CA TYR A 53 -6.11 3.49 7.93
C TYR A 53 -6.00 4.86 8.59
N ILE A 54 -6.78 5.83 8.07
CA ILE A 54 -6.83 7.18 8.65
C ILE A 54 -7.41 7.12 10.07
N GLY A 55 -6.92 7.95 10.98
CA GLY A 55 -7.44 8.00 12.37
C GLY A 55 -6.37 8.25 13.44
N ARG A 56 -5.08 8.27 13.08
CA ARG A 56 -3.97 8.62 13.97
C ARG A 56 -3.57 10.09 13.77
N ASP A 57 -2.74 10.61 14.67
CA ASP A 57 -2.23 11.99 14.60
C ASP A 57 -1.51 12.27 13.27
N VAL A 58 -0.67 11.33 12.83
CA VAL A 58 -0.07 11.32 11.49
C VAL A 58 -0.11 9.90 10.93
N SER A 59 -0.52 9.76 9.68
CA SER A 59 -0.57 8.48 9.00
C SER A 59 -0.24 8.61 7.52
N ASP A 60 0.49 7.62 7.00
CA ASP A 60 0.58 7.37 5.57
C ASP A 60 -0.55 6.41 5.20
N SER A 61 -1.48 6.88 4.38
CA SER A 61 -2.69 6.13 4.02
C SER A 61 -2.81 6.04 2.51
N TYR A 62 -3.14 4.85 2.01
CA TYR A 62 -3.51 4.65 0.62
C TYR A 62 -5.00 4.92 0.48
N VAL A 63 -5.36 5.87 -0.33
CA VAL A 63 -6.72 6.42 -0.40
C VAL A 63 -7.17 6.62 -1.84
N GLU A 64 -8.49 6.56 -2.06
CA GLU A 64 -9.17 7.02 -3.26
C GLU A 64 -9.65 8.47 -3.05
N VAL A 65 -9.46 9.32 -4.05
CA VAL A 65 -10.01 10.69 -4.03
C VAL A 65 -11.44 10.64 -4.54
N ILE A 66 -12.42 10.86 -3.65
CA ILE A 66 -13.85 10.81 -3.97
C ILE A 66 -14.33 12.14 -4.54
N THR A 67 -13.95 13.25 -3.91
CA THR A 67 -14.29 14.59 -4.37
C THR A 67 -13.11 15.55 -4.27
N LYS A 68 -13.10 16.57 -5.11
CA LYS A 68 -12.14 17.68 -5.06
C LYS A 68 -12.86 19.00 -5.27
N LYS A 69 -12.73 19.92 -4.32
CA LYS A 69 -13.19 21.30 -4.44
C LYS A 69 -12.01 22.24 -4.33
N GLU A 70 -11.65 22.86 -5.43
CA GLU A 70 -10.60 23.87 -5.48
C GLU A 70 -11.16 25.24 -5.15
N ILE A 71 -10.42 26.02 -4.37
CA ILE A 71 -10.75 27.39 -4.05
C ILE A 71 -9.52 28.29 -4.14
N LYS A 72 -9.76 29.58 -4.38
CA LYS A 72 -8.74 30.63 -4.35
C LYS A 72 -8.80 31.35 -3.02
N THR A 73 -7.67 31.43 -2.32
CA THR A 73 -7.57 32.15 -1.03
C THR A 73 -7.65 33.67 -1.24
N LYS A 74 -7.85 34.44 -0.17
CA LYS A 74 -7.80 35.90 -0.22
C LYS A 74 -6.46 36.45 -0.71
N LYS A 75 -5.38 35.68 -0.59
CA LYS A 75 -4.04 36.02 -1.10
C LYS A 75 -3.82 35.65 -2.57
N GLY A 76 -4.83 35.08 -3.23
CA GLY A 76 -4.75 34.68 -4.64
C GLY A 76 -4.16 33.29 -4.88
N GLU A 77 -3.76 32.54 -3.84
CA GLU A 77 -3.21 31.19 -3.94
C GLU A 77 -4.33 30.15 -4.03
N TYR A 78 -4.09 29.04 -4.73
CA TYR A 78 -5.03 27.93 -4.78
C TYR A 78 -4.82 26.95 -3.63
N MET A 79 -5.93 26.41 -3.14
CA MET A 79 -6.00 25.32 -2.18
C MET A 79 -7.16 24.40 -2.50
N ALA A 80 -7.23 23.22 -1.90
CA ALA A 80 -8.34 22.30 -2.13
C ALA A 80 -8.91 21.72 -0.84
N PHE A 81 -10.19 21.37 -0.89
CA PHE A 81 -10.84 20.46 0.04
C PHE A 81 -11.15 19.17 -0.70
N LEU A 82 -10.80 18.04 -0.10
CA LEU A 82 -11.01 16.71 -0.66
C LEU A 82 -11.91 15.92 0.29
N THR A 83 -12.71 15.02 -0.29
CA THR A 83 -13.18 13.84 0.43
C THR A 83 -12.38 12.66 -0.11
N VAL A 84 -11.77 11.87 0.78
CA VAL A 84 -11.00 10.69 0.43
C VAL A 84 -11.53 9.47 1.16
N ASN A 85 -11.45 8.29 0.53
CA ASN A 85 -11.82 7.01 1.13
C ASN A 85 -10.57 6.15 1.39
N ASP A 86 -10.44 5.55 2.58
CA ASP A 86 -9.29 4.72 2.96
C ASP A 86 -9.55 3.20 2.81
N GLY A 87 -10.66 2.85 2.16
CA GLY A 87 -11.15 1.49 2.01
C GLY A 87 -12.09 1.05 3.14
N LYS A 88 -12.39 1.94 4.09
CA LYS A 88 -13.35 1.74 5.18
C LYS A 88 -14.30 2.90 5.36
N ASN A 89 -13.77 4.13 5.40
CA ASN A 89 -14.54 5.33 5.68
C ASN A 89 -14.07 6.50 4.81
N ASP A 90 -14.94 7.49 4.69
CA ASP A 90 -14.66 8.76 4.06
C ASP A 90 -14.13 9.78 5.07
N TYR A 91 -13.19 10.61 4.62
CA TYR A 91 -12.55 11.63 5.43
C TYR A 91 -12.40 12.94 4.68
N ASP A 92 -12.62 14.05 5.39
CA ASP A 92 -12.36 15.39 4.87
C ASP A 92 -10.88 15.76 5.01
N VAL A 93 -10.26 16.14 3.91
CA VAL A 93 -8.85 16.52 3.85
C VAL A 93 -8.71 17.94 3.32
N THR A 94 -7.97 18.77 4.05
CA THR A 94 -7.59 20.11 3.59
C THR A 94 -6.19 20.09 2.99
N VAL A 95 -6.05 20.64 1.79
CA VAL A 95 -4.78 20.80 1.09
C VAL A 95 -4.45 22.27 1.02
N PHE A 96 -3.56 22.72 1.90
CA PHE A 96 -3.13 24.12 1.95
C PHE A 96 -2.27 24.52 0.74
N PRO A 97 -2.18 25.83 0.39
CA PRO A 97 -1.48 26.29 -0.80
C PRO A 97 -0.03 25.83 -0.90
N SER A 98 0.69 25.77 0.23
CA SER A 98 2.09 25.31 0.26
C SER A 98 2.26 23.88 -0.26
N VAL A 99 1.26 23.01 -0.04
CA VAL A 99 1.24 21.63 -0.51
C VAL A 99 0.57 21.54 -1.88
N TYR A 100 -0.52 22.28 -2.08
CA TYR A 100 -1.35 22.18 -3.28
C TYR A 100 -0.58 22.49 -4.58
N LYS A 101 0.34 23.47 -4.54
CA LYS A 101 1.18 23.85 -5.69
C LYS A 101 1.95 22.69 -6.36
N TYR A 102 2.34 21.67 -5.59
CA TYR A 102 3.02 20.48 -6.12
C TYR A 102 2.15 19.22 -6.10
N ALA A 103 1.08 19.21 -5.30
CA ALA A 103 0.19 18.06 -5.15
C ALA A 103 -0.89 17.97 -6.23
N THR A 104 -1.22 19.09 -6.89
CA THR A 104 -2.40 19.18 -7.80
C THR A 104 -2.36 18.14 -8.93
N GLY A 105 -1.18 17.80 -9.46
CA GLY A 105 -1.03 16.77 -10.49
C GLY A 105 -1.32 15.34 -10.04
N PHE A 106 -1.26 15.10 -8.74
CA PHE A 106 -1.55 13.78 -8.12
C PHE A 106 -2.97 13.67 -7.58
N ILE A 107 -3.70 14.80 -7.46
CA ILE A 107 -5.05 14.85 -6.89
C ILE A 107 -6.06 14.83 -8.02
N LYS A 108 -6.54 13.64 -8.38
CA LYS A 108 -7.59 13.45 -9.39
C LYS A 108 -8.70 12.58 -8.81
N VAL A 109 -9.94 12.97 -9.04
CA VAL A 109 -11.13 12.25 -8.58
C VAL A 109 -11.18 10.87 -9.22
N GLY A 110 -11.45 9.84 -8.42
CA GLY A 110 -11.46 8.44 -8.82
C GLY A 110 -10.08 7.78 -8.88
N GLU A 111 -8.99 8.53 -8.67
CA GLU A 111 -7.64 7.96 -8.64
C GLU A 111 -7.16 7.68 -7.21
N PHE A 112 -6.22 6.76 -7.10
CA PHE A 112 -5.63 6.32 -5.84
C PHE A 112 -4.25 6.94 -5.63
N SER A 113 -3.96 7.30 -4.38
CA SER A 113 -2.64 7.82 -3.99
C SER A 113 -2.29 7.50 -2.55
N VAL A 114 -1.02 7.57 -2.22
CA VAL A 114 -0.56 7.54 -0.82
C VAL A 114 -0.48 8.97 -0.32
N MET A 115 -1.21 9.26 0.75
CA MET A 115 -1.24 10.56 1.39
C MET A 115 -0.71 10.47 2.82
N THR A 116 0.26 11.34 3.16
CA THR A 116 0.62 11.60 4.56
C THR A 116 -0.36 12.63 5.11
N LEU A 117 -1.20 12.18 6.02
CA LEU A 117 -2.29 12.96 6.60
C LEU A 117 -2.01 13.25 8.07
N LYS A 118 -2.13 14.52 8.46
CA LYS A 118 -2.04 14.97 9.85
C LYS A 118 -3.43 15.31 10.37
N LYS A 119 -3.79 14.68 11.50
CA LYS A 119 -5.05 14.97 12.20
C LYS A 119 -5.01 16.35 12.86
N GLN A 120 -6.08 17.09 12.71
CA GLN A 120 -6.32 18.36 13.39
C GLN A 120 -7.75 18.41 13.93
N ILE A 121 -7.94 18.97 15.12
CA ILE A 121 -9.27 19.25 15.68
C ILE A 121 -9.52 20.76 15.54
N ARG A 122 -10.57 21.12 14.80
CA ARG A 122 -11.01 22.51 14.64
C ARG A 122 -12.51 22.60 14.86
N ASN A 123 -12.94 23.50 15.74
CA ASN A 123 -14.36 23.69 16.09
C ASN A 123 -15.05 22.36 16.49
N ASN A 124 -14.41 21.55 17.33
CA ASN A 124 -14.84 20.21 17.77
C ASN A 124 -15.10 19.20 16.62
N ARG A 125 -14.54 19.45 15.43
CA ARG A 125 -14.60 18.51 14.30
C ARG A 125 -13.20 18.04 13.97
N GLU A 126 -13.07 16.74 13.74
CA GLU A 126 -11.85 16.15 13.21
C GLU A 126 -11.74 16.49 11.72
N GLN A 127 -10.59 16.97 11.32
CA GLN A 127 -10.22 17.16 9.92
C GLN A 127 -8.77 16.72 9.71
N TYR A 128 -8.43 16.42 8.50
CA TYR A 128 -7.09 15.98 8.15
C TYR A 128 -6.44 16.99 7.20
N ILE A 129 -5.14 17.19 7.39
CA ILE A 129 -4.33 18.08 6.55
C ILE A 129 -3.40 17.20 5.73
N LEU A 130 -3.36 17.43 4.42
CA LEU A 130 -2.39 16.80 3.54
C LEU A 130 -1.01 17.42 3.77
N GLU A 131 -0.03 16.61 4.15
CA GLU A 131 1.37 17.01 4.27
C GLU A 131 2.20 16.57 3.06
N LYS A 132 1.98 15.31 2.57
CA LYS A 132 2.68 14.75 1.41
C LYS A 132 1.73 13.87 0.60
N ILE A 133 2.01 13.74 -0.69
CA ILE A 133 1.30 12.85 -1.60
C ILE A 133 2.28 12.20 -2.56
N ALA A 134 2.06 10.93 -2.87
CA ALA A 134 2.83 10.17 -3.85
C ALA A 134 1.95 9.11 -4.52
N SER A 135 2.35 8.63 -5.70
CA SER A 135 1.81 7.39 -6.24
C SER A 135 2.25 6.21 -5.36
N LEU A 136 1.47 5.11 -5.36
CA LEU A 136 1.83 3.89 -4.62
C LEU A 136 3.20 3.36 -5.09
N LYS A 137 3.49 3.45 -6.39
CA LYS A 137 4.77 3.05 -6.97
C LYS A 137 5.94 3.83 -6.35
N ASN A 138 5.88 5.16 -6.38
CA ASN A 138 6.95 6.00 -5.84
C ASN A 138 7.11 5.83 -4.33
N TYR A 139 5.99 5.67 -3.60
CA TYR A 139 6.03 5.40 -2.17
C TYR A 139 6.67 4.04 -1.86
N ASN A 140 6.34 3.01 -2.64
CA ASN A 140 6.95 1.69 -2.53
C ASN A 140 8.46 1.74 -2.79
N GLU A 141 8.91 2.38 -3.86
CA GLU A 141 10.34 2.57 -4.16
C GLU A 141 11.05 3.31 -3.04
N TYR A 142 10.46 4.38 -2.51
CA TYR A 142 11.01 5.09 -1.35
C TYR A 142 11.13 4.18 -0.12
N CYS A 143 10.10 3.40 0.20
CA CYS A 143 10.12 2.47 1.32
C CYS A 143 11.18 1.38 1.13
N LEU A 144 11.27 0.78 -0.04
CA LEU A 144 12.26 -0.27 -0.34
C LEU A 144 13.70 0.24 -0.20
N ASN A 145 13.97 1.47 -0.60
CA ASN A 145 15.29 2.10 -0.45
C ASN A 145 15.65 2.42 1.01
N ASN A 146 14.69 2.37 1.93
CA ASN A 146 14.87 2.74 3.34
C ASN A 146 14.44 1.63 4.30
N ILE A 147 14.14 0.42 3.79
CA ILE A 147 13.69 -0.72 4.59
C ILE A 147 14.86 -1.47 5.19
N LYS A 148 14.70 -1.90 6.44
CA LYS A 148 15.59 -2.83 7.13
C LYS A 148 14.75 -3.94 7.72
N ILE A 149 15.09 -5.18 7.39
CA ILE A 149 14.41 -6.37 7.91
C ILE A 149 15.28 -6.96 9.03
N ILE A 150 14.71 -7.07 10.20
CA ILE A 150 15.35 -7.69 11.37
C ILE A 150 14.64 -9.02 11.60
N TYR A 151 15.40 -10.11 11.61
CA TYR A 151 14.90 -11.45 11.83
C TYR A 151 15.72 -12.16 12.90
N THR A 152 15.04 -12.82 13.86
CA THR A 152 15.68 -13.35 15.06
C THR A 152 15.95 -14.86 15.03
N ILE A 153 15.70 -15.51 13.89
CA ILE A 153 15.98 -16.95 13.74
C ILE A 153 16.88 -17.15 12.54
N GLU A 154 17.98 -17.83 12.77
CA GLU A 154 18.83 -18.36 11.71
C GLU A 154 18.43 -19.82 11.43
N SER A 155 17.90 -20.08 10.22
CA SER A 155 17.69 -21.43 9.69
C SER A 155 18.39 -21.58 8.36
N LYS A 156 18.66 -22.82 7.95
CA LYS A 156 19.27 -23.10 6.65
C LYS A 156 18.46 -22.49 5.49
N GLU A 157 17.14 -22.58 5.56
CA GLU A 157 16.22 -22.05 4.56
C GLU A 157 16.25 -20.52 4.45
N VAL A 158 16.44 -19.80 5.56
CA VAL A 158 16.62 -18.35 5.58
C VAL A 158 17.93 -17.99 4.91
N LEU A 159 19.01 -18.69 5.24
CA LEU A 159 20.33 -18.43 4.65
C LEU A 159 20.36 -18.72 3.14
N GLU A 160 19.74 -19.79 2.68
CA GLU A 160 19.58 -20.13 1.26
C GLU A 160 18.83 -19.00 0.52
N LEU A 161 17.70 -18.53 1.06
CA LEU A 161 16.95 -17.43 0.46
C LEU A 161 17.74 -16.13 0.42
N LEU A 162 18.47 -15.79 1.50
CA LEU A 162 19.33 -14.60 1.51
C LEU A 162 20.47 -14.71 0.50
N GLN A 163 21.05 -15.89 0.33
CA GLN A 163 22.14 -16.12 -0.63
C GLN A 163 21.66 -15.99 -2.07
N GLU A 164 20.41 -16.43 -2.38
CA GLU A 164 19.81 -16.34 -3.72
C GLU A 164 19.68 -14.87 -4.19
N TYR A 165 19.40 -13.94 -3.26
CA TYR A 165 19.16 -12.52 -3.58
C TYR A 165 20.30 -11.59 -3.16
N LYS A 166 21.40 -12.13 -2.67
CA LYS A 166 22.54 -11.32 -2.17
C LYS A 166 23.13 -10.44 -3.26
N VAL A 167 23.38 -9.19 -2.93
CA VAL A 167 24.09 -8.21 -3.75
C VAL A 167 25.20 -7.53 -2.92
N GLU A 168 26.13 -6.87 -3.59
CA GLU A 168 27.20 -6.12 -2.93
C GLU A 168 26.78 -4.66 -2.77
N ASN A 169 26.85 -4.15 -1.53
CA ASN A 169 26.75 -2.73 -1.15
C ASN A 169 25.49 -1.96 -1.60
N SER A 170 24.42 -2.64 -1.93
CA SER A 170 23.15 -2.02 -2.34
C SER A 170 21.95 -2.88 -1.93
N GLY A 171 20.72 -2.34 -2.08
CA GLY A 171 19.48 -3.05 -1.81
C GLY A 171 19.03 -2.99 -0.35
N VAL A 172 18.10 -3.88 0.00
CA VAL A 172 17.51 -3.98 1.34
C VAL A 172 18.51 -4.55 2.34
N GLU A 173 18.71 -3.88 3.47
CA GLU A 173 19.50 -4.45 4.57
C GLU A 173 18.66 -5.48 5.35
N VAL A 174 19.13 -6.72 5.42
CA VAL A 174 18.58 -7.77 6.28
C VAL A 174 19.57 -8.06 7.39
N VAL A 175 19.10 -8.00 8.64
CA VAL A 175 19.89 -8.28 9.83
C VAL A 175 19.34 -9.54 10.49
N LEU A 176 20.18 -10.58 10.55
CA LEU A 176 19.88 -11.81 11.29
C LEU A 176 20.55 -11.76 12.67
N PHE A 177 19.76 -12.05 13.69
CA PHE A 177 20.27 -12.28 15.06
C PHE A 177 20.30 -13.77 15.36
N GLN A 178 21.46 -14.25 15.74
CA GLN A 178 21.63 -15.66 16.14
C GLN A 178 21.15 -15.84 17.59
N ASN A 179 20.15 -16.69 17.81
CA ASN A 179 19.65 -17.07 19.14
C ASN A 179 19.28 -15.87 20.06
N ASN A 180 18.66 -14.83 19.51
CA ASN A 180 18.33 -13.60 20.25
C ASN A 180 19.55 -12.83 20.81
N ASN A 181 20.76 -13.15 20.39
CA ASN A 181 21.96 -12.43 20.80
C ASN A 181 22.21 -11.26 19.84
N THR A 182 21.98 -10.04 20.31
CA THR A 182 22.17 -8.80 19.53
C THR A 182 23.63 -8.54 19.17
N ASP A 183 24.59 -9.12 19.91
CA ASP A 183 26.02 -8.92 19.70
C ASP A 183 26.57 -9.73 18.52
N LYS A 184 25.79 -10.71 18.02
CA LYS A 184 26.14 -11.57 16.88
C LYS A 184 25.17 -11.37 15.71
N ALA A 185 25.06 -10.14 15.24
CA ALA A 185 24.25 -9.83 14.08
C ALA A 185 25.01 -10.08 12.76
N ARG A 186 24.41 -10.78 11.80
CA ARG A 186 24.91 -10.90 10.44
C ARG A 186 24.11 -10.00 9.53
N LYS A 187 24.79 -9.23 8.69
CA LYS A 187 24.15 -8.30 7.74
C LYS A 187 24.26 -8.82 6.32
N PHE A 188 23.19 -8.67 5.58
CA PHE A 188 23.06 -9.03 4.17
C PHE A 188 22.48 -7.85 3.41
N HIS A 189 22.99 -7.61 2.20
CA HIS A 189 22.39 -6.70 1.24
C HIS A 189 21.69 -7.52 0.16
N ILE A 190 20.44 -7.17 -0.13
CA ILE A 190 19.55 -7.98 -0.95
C ILE A 190 19.03 -7.16 -2.12
N GLY A 191 19.19 -7.67 -3.33
CA GLY A 191 18.61 -7.11 -4.55
C GLY A 191 17.19 -7.62 -4.83
N ASN A 192 16.57 -7.13 -5.91
CA ASN A 192 15.18 -7.44 -6.29
C ASN A 192 14.20 -7.27 -5.11
N GLU A 193 14.30 -6.14 -4.45
CA GLU A 193 13.83 -5.85 -3.10
C GLU A 193 12.36 -6.21 -2.91
N GLN A 194 11.49 -5.83 -3.85
CA GLN A 194 10.05 -6.11 -3.73
C GLN A 194 9.76 -7.61 -3.75
N ILE A 195 10.34 -8.33 -4.72
CA ILE A 195 10.14 -9.78 -4.87
C ILE A 195 10.68 -10.51 -3.64
N PHE A 196 11.89 -10.13 -3.20
CA PHE A 196 12.50 -10.72 -2.01
C PHE A 196 11.65 -10.47 -0.77
N VAL A 197 11.25 -9.21 -0.49
CA VAL A 197 10.48 -8.87 0.71
C VAL A 197 9.16 -9.63 0.74
N GLN A 198 8.44 -9.71 -0.37
CA GLN A 198 7.20 -10.48 -0.47
C GLN A 198 7.46 -11.99 -0.24
N LYS A 199 8.45 -12.56 -0.89
CA LYS A 199 8.82 -13.98 -0.73
C LYS A 199 9.27 -14.30 0.70
N PHE A 200 10.06 -13.40 1.31
CA PHE A 200 10.54 -13.55 2.69
C PHE A 200 9.39 -13.53 3.70
N LEU A 201 8.49 -12.55 3.61
CA LEU A 201 7.36 -12.43 4.53
C LEU A 201 6.36 -13.57 4.38
N ASN A 202 6.14 -14.06 3.16
CA ASN A 202 5.25 -15.20 2.91
C ASN A 202 5.84 -16.52 3.43
N LYS A 203 7.17 -16.71 3.29
CA LYS A 203 7.83 -17.95 3.70
C LYS A 203 8.09 -18.01 5.21
N PHE A 204 8.34 -16.86 5.85
CA PHE A 204 8.67 -16.75 7.26
C PHE A 204 7.68 -15.84 8.01
N PRO A 205 6.37 -16.17 8.08
CA PRO A 205 5.39 -15.33 8.73
C PRO A 205 5.56 -15.32 10.26
N GLY A 206 5.26 -14.20 10.91
CA GLY A 206 5.04 -14.14 12.34
C GLY A 206 5.86 -13.11 13.13
N LYS A 207 5.79 -13.21 14.48
CA LYS A 207 6.27 -12.22 15.46
C LYS A 207 7.80 -12.01 15.52
N ARG A 208 8.56 -12.76 14.73
CA ARG A 208 10.03 -12.76 14.73
C ARG A 208 10.64 -11.85 13.67
N ILE A 209 9.79 -11.23 12.86
CA ILE A 209 10.20 -10.25 11.85
C ILE A 209 9.87 -8.86 12.36
N LYS A 210 10.86 -7.97 12.37
CA LYS A 210 10.67 -6.54 12.59
C LYS A 210 11.11 -5.80 11.33
N ILE A 211 10.23 -4.99 10.80
CA ILE A 211 10.52 -4.12 9.67
C ILE A 211 10.72 -2.71 10.21
N GLU A 212 11.85 -2.13 9.93
CA GLU A 212 12.18 -0.74 10.25
C GLU A 212 12.36 0.06 8.97
N TYR A 213 11.97 1.32 9.01
CA TYR A 213 12.19 2.27 7.92
C TYR A 213 13.07 3.40 8.45
N SER A 214 14.17 3.68 7.74
CA SER A 214 15.02 4.81 8.08
C SER A 214 14.26 6.10 7.84
N LYS A 215 14.10 6.90 8.89
CA LYS A 215 13.59 8.27 8.75
C LYS A 215 14.71 9.13 8.22
N LYS A 216 14.54 9.69 7.03
CA LYS A 216 15.34 10.85 6.59
C LYS A 216 14.65 12.14 7.00
#